data_3220a154eced765b4046175bcc0edd12
#
_entry.id   3220a154eced765b4046175bcc0edd12
#
_cell.length_a   1.000
_cell.length_b   1.000
_cell.length_c   1.000
_cell.angle_alpha   90.00
_cell.angle_beta   90.00
_cell.angle_gamma   90.00
#
_symmetry.space_group_name_H-M   'P 1'
#
loop_
_entity.id
_entity.type
_entity.pdbx_description
1 polymer ?
#
loop_
_entity_poly.entity_id
_entity_poly.type
_entity_poly.pdbx_seq_one_letter_code
_entity_poly.pdbx_strand_id
1 'polypeptide(L)'
;MQLDLFQDLPHKIEGSSKFCKKCNILKPVNSFRLYRRVTGDRNSRDSKCKDCSRHANDVIKRLRSISPASKGYCECCHAETNKLVLDHCHDTEVFRGWLCPPCNLGIGVLGDTLEGIKNALDYLNKT
;
A
#
# COMPACT_ATOMS: atom_id res chain seq x y z
N MET A 1 7.73 22.34 -47.72
CA MET A 1 8.18 21.28 -46.84
C MET A 1 7.35 21.39 -45.56
N GLN A 2 6.32 20.58 -45.46
CA GLN A 2 5.62 20.38 -44.20
C GLN A 2 6.37 19.30 -43.44
N LEU A 3 6.95 19.67 -42.33
CA LEU A 3 7.49 18.70 -41.36
C LEU A 3 6.30 18.05 -40.65
N ASP A 4 6.07 16.79 -40.96
CA ASP A 4 5.12 15.94 -40.22
C ASP A 4 5.65 15.75 -38.81
N LEU A 5 5.22 16.64 -37.91
CA LEU A 5 5.49 16.60 -36.47
C LEU A 5 4.67 15.51 -35.74
N PHE A 6 3.99 14.62 -36.46
CA PHE A 6 3.10 13.58 -35.88
C PHE A 6 3.58 12.13 -36.07
N GLN A 7 4.83 11.92 -36.53
CA GLN A 7 5.31 10.57 -36.82
C GLN A 7 5.92 9.82 -35.62
N ASP A 8 6.06 10.43 -34.44
CA ASP A 8 6.59 9.78 -33.24
C ASP A 8 5.60 9.74 -32.06
N LEU A 9 4.32 9.58 -32.37
CA LEU A 9 3.40 9.09 -31.32
C LEU A 9 3.62 7.57 -31.18
N PRO A 10 4.02 7.09 -30.00
CA PRO A 10 4.16 5.65 -29.79
C PRO A 10 2.83 4.99 -30.11
N HIS A 11 2.91 4.02 -31.02
CA HIS A 11 1.79 3.21 -31.47
C HIS A 11 0.87 2.80 -30.32
N LYS A 12 -0.43 3.08 -30.53
CA LYS A 12 -1.60 2.49 -29.89
C LYS A 12 -1.30 1.76 -28.57
N ILE A 13 -1.60 2.42 -27.49
CA ILE A 13 -1.87 1.71 -26.23
C ILE A 13 -3.16 0.91 -26.49
N GLU A 14 -3.01 -0.26 -27.08
CA GLU A 14 -4.07 -1.25 -27.12
C GLU A 14 -4.21 -1.80 -25.70
N GLY A 15 -5.10 -1.21 -24.95
CA GLY A 15 -5.38 -1.63 -23.61
C GLY A 15 -5.94 -0.48 -22.77
N SER A 16 -6.90 -0.78 -21.94
CA SER A 16 -7.44 0.15 -20.96
C SER A 16 -6.31 0.65 -20.05
N SER A 17 -6.40 1.90 -19.63
CA SER A 17 -5.51 2.51 -18.65
C SER A 17 -6.26 2.72 -17.34
N LYS A 18 -5.54 2.78 -16.21
CA LYS A 18 -6.11 3.10 -14.91
C LYS A 18 -5.15 3.95 -14.09
N PHE A 19 -5.71 4.71 -13.14
CA PHE A 19 -4.91 5.49 -12.20
C PHE A 19 -4.37 4.58 -11.09
N CYS A 20 -3.10 4.73 -10.77
CA CYS A 20 -2.52 4.18 -9.56
C CYS A 20 -3.03 4.96 -8.33
N LYS A 21 -3.62 4.28 -7.37
CA LYS A 21 -4.09 4.93 -6.12
C LYS A 21 -2.96 5.51 -5.26
N LYS A 22 -1.73 5.10 -5.47
CA LYS A 22 -0.59 5.59 -4.67
C LYS A 22 0.08 6.82 -5.29
N CYS A 23 0.44 6.77 -6.58
CA CYS A 23 1.13 7.88 -7.27
C CYS A 23 0.20 8.78 -8.09
N ASN A 24 -1.09 8.42 -8.23
CA ASN A 24 -2.10 9.14 -9.01
C ASN A 24 -1.74 9.35 -10.50
N ILE A 25 -0.88 8.51 -11.05
CA ILE A 25 -0.48 8.55 -12.46
C ILE A 25 -1.34 7.57 -13.25
N LEU A 26 -1.87 8.02 -14.39
CA LEU A 26 -2.54 7.17 -15.37
C LEU A 26 -1.50 6.28 -16.06
N LYS A 27 -1.69 4.97 -15.97
CA LYS A 27 -0.76 3.97 -16.53
C LYS A 27 -1.52 2.87 -17.26
N PRO A 28 -0.90 2.22 -18.26
CA PRO A 28 -1.48 1.04 -18.88
C PRO A 28 -1.80 -0.04 -17.86
N VAL A 29 -2.86 -0.80 -18.06
CA VAL A 29 -3.29 -1.85 -17.11
C VAL A 29 -2.23 -2.91 -16.84
N ASN A 30 -1.33 -3.18 -17.81
CA ASN A 30 -0.21 -4.11 -17.61
C ASN A 30 0.86 -3.59 -16.62
N SER A 31 0.82 -2.31 -16.26
CA SER A 31 1.64 -1.73 -15.17
C SER A 31 1.15 -2.12 -13.78
N PHE A 32 0.05 -2.83 -13.69
CA PHE A 32 -0.56 -3.31 -12.45
C PHE A 32 -0.54 -4.83 -12.42
N ARG A 33 -0.29 -5.41 -11.22
CA ARG A 33 -0.31 -6.88 -11.07
C ARG A 33 -1.73 -7.41 -11.28
N LEU A 34 -1.83 -8.57 -11.89
CA LEU A 34 -3.07 -9.34 -11.91
C LEU A 34 -3.39 -9.80 -10.49
N TYR A 35 -4.59 -9.46 -10.06
CA TYR A 35 -5.09 -9.89 -8.78
C TYR A 35 -5.86 -11.21 -8.98
N ARG A 36 -5.22 -12.32 -8.68
CA ARG A 36 -5.88 -13.62 -8.68
C ARG A 36 -6.73 -13.75 -7.42
N ARG A 37 -7.92 -13.19 -7.44
CA ARG A 37 -8.91 -13.57 -6.44
C ARG A 37 -9.53 -14.92 -6.81
N VAL A 38 -9.92 -15.63 -5.78
CA VAL A 38 -10.68 -16.90 -5.82
C VAL A 38 -12.03 -16.77 -6.59
N THR A 39 -12.46 -15.56 -6.90
CA THR A 39 -13.72 -15.21 -7.58
C THR A 39 -13.70 -15.30 -9.12
N GLY A 40 -12.62 -15.77 -9.72
CA GLY A 40 -12.58 -16.09 -11.15
C GLY A 40 -12.51 -14.91 -12.13
N ASP A 41 -12.47 -13.66 -11.67
CA ASP A 41 -12.25 -12.53 -12.58
C ASP A 41 -10.77 -12.46 -12.98
N ARG A 42 -10.51 -12.89 -14.22
CA ARG A 42 -9.16 -12.96 -14.80
C ARG A 42 -8.56 -11.58 -15.12
N ASN A 43 -9.37 -10.51 -15.05
CA ASN A 43 -8.97 -9.17 -15.46
C ASN A 43 -8.77 -8.21 -14.27
N SER A 44 -9.01 -8.67 -13.05
CA SER A 44 -8.83 -7.83 -11.86
C SER A 44 -7.37 -7.48 -11.66
N ARG A 45 -7.09 -6.19 -11.58
CA ARG A 45 -5.74 -5.64 -11.39
C ARG A 45 -5.62 -4.94 -10.05
N ASP A 46 -4.42 -4.97 -9.49
CA ASP A 46 -4.08 -4.27 -8.27
C ASP A 46 -4.42 -2.77 -8.35
N SER A 47 -4.70 -2.14 -7.23
CA SER A 47 -4.95 -0.69 -7.14
C SER A 47 -3.68 0.15 -7.22
N LYS A 48 -2.53 -0.46 -6.89
CA LYS A 48 -1.20 0.16 -6.97
C LYS A 48 -0.45 -0.38 -8.17
N CYS A 49 0.27 0.50 -8.88
CA CYS A 49 1.15 0.06 -9.94
C CYS A 49 2.35 -0.74 -9.40
N LYS A 50 2.98 -1.50 -10.28
CA LYS A 50 4.15 -2.35 -9.95
C LYS A 50 5.30 -1.56 -9.33
N ASP A 51 5.54 -0.34 -9.80
CA ASP A 51 6.61 0.52 -9.27
C ASP A 51 6.34 0.94 -7.83
N CYS A 52 5.11 1.38 -7.52
CA CYS A 52 4.72 1.73 -6.16
C CYS A 52 4.75 0.51 -5.22
N SER A 53 4.37 -0.67 -5.71
CA SER A 53 4.45 -1.91 -4.93
C SER A 53 5.89 -2.33 -4.67
N ARG A 54 6.78 -2.17 -5.66
CA ARG A 54 8.22 -2.42 -5.49
C ARG A 54 8.82 -1.48 -4.47
N HIS A 55 8.56 -0.18 -4.57
CA HIS A 55 9.01 0.82 -3.61
C HIS A 55 8.58 0.48 -2.18
N ALA A 56 7.30 0.11 -1.98
CA ALA A 56 6.80 -0.29 -0.67
C ALA A 56 7.55 -1.51 -0.09
N ASN A 57 7.87 -2.50 -0.92
CA ASN A 57 8.64 -3.67 -0.51
C ASN A 57 10.09 -3.31 -0.15
N ASP A 58 10.72 -2.40 -0.91
CA ASP A 58 12.08 -1.93 -0.67
C ASP A 58 12.17 -1.15 0.65
N VAL A 59 11.16 -0.33 0.96
CA VAL A 59 11.05 0.36 2.26
C VAL A 59 11.00 -0.65 3.40
N ILE A 60 10.13 -1.64 3.34
CA ILE A 60 10.02 -2.67 4.38
C ILE A 60 11.33 -3.45 4.54
N LYS A 61 11.97 -3.82 3.42
CA LYS A 61 13.25 -4.53 3.44
C LYS A 61 14.34 -3.70 4.12
N ARG A 62 14.44 -2.42 3.78
CA ARG A 62 15.38 -1.47 4.40
C ARG A 62 15.12 -1.32 5.89
N LEU A 63 13.87 -1.10 6.28
CA LEU A 63 13.50 -0.90 7.67
C LEU A 63 13.75 -2.15 8.52
N ARG A 64 13.53 -3.35 7.98
CA ARG A 64 13.86 -4.59 8.70
C ARG A 64 15.33 -4.72 9.04
N SER A 65 16.22 -4.20 8.19
CA SER A 65 17.68 -4.28 8.43
C SER A 65 18.19 -3.32 9.50
N ILE A 66 17.45 -2.23 9.77
CA ILE A 66 17.88 -1.15 10.68
C ILE A 66 17.03 -1.00 11.94
N SER A 67 15.85 -1.66 11.96
CA SER A 67 14.92 -1.55 13.09
C SER A 67 15.25 -2.54 14.20
N PRO A 68 14.90 -2.23 15.46
CA PRO A 68 15.06 -3.17 16.58
C PRO A 68 14.28 -4.47 16.31
N ALA A 69 14.76 -5.57 16.85
CA ALA A 69 14.04 -6.83 16.82
C ALA A 69 12.71 -6.74 17.59
N SER A 70 11.72 -7.55 17.19
CA SER A 70 10.44 -7.60 17.90
C SER A 70 10.62 -8.17 19.30
N LYS A 71 9.80 -7.69 20.22
CA LYS A 71 9.78 -8.16 21.63
C LYS A 71 8.88 -9.38 21.87
N GLY A 72 8.28 -9.94 20.79
CA GLY A 72 7.39 -11.08 20.87
C GLY A 72 5.94 -10.74 21.22
N TYR A 73 5.59 -9.47 21.29
CA TYR A 73 4.22 -8.99 21.51
C TYR A 73 3.88 -7.81 20.61
N CYS A 74 2.59 -7.63 20.35
CA CYS A 74 2.09 -6.47 19.59
C CYS A 74 2.23 -5.20 20.43
N GLU A 75 2.88 -4.18 19.89
CA GLU A 75 3.05 -2.90 20.59
C GLU A 75 1.77 -2.06 20.67
N CYS A 76 0.70 -2.47 19.99
CA CYS A 76 -0.61 -1.82 20.07
C CYS A 76 -1.54 -2.50 21.09
N CYS A 77 -1.86 -3.78 20.90
CA CYS A 77 -2.80 -4.51 21.76
C CYS A 77 -2.13 -5.36 22.85
N HIS A 78 -0.81 -5.46 22.84
CA HIS A 78 0.02 -6.21 23.79
C HIS A 78 -0.15 -7.75 23.75
N ALA A 79 -0.88 -8.28 22.76
CA ALA A 79 -1.01 -9.73 22.59
C ALA A 79 0.35 -10.36 22.25
N GLU A 80 0.70 -11.43 22.93
CA GLU A 80 1.87 -12.24 22.61
C GLU A 80 1.62 -13.03 21.33
N THR A 81 2.54 -12.92 20.38
CA THR A 81 2.45 -13.63 19.09
C THR A 81 3.79 -13.62 18.38
N ASN A 82 4.04 -14.70 17.63
CA ASN A 82 5.20 -14.77 16.71
C ASN A 82 4.89 -14.26 15.31
N LYS A 83 3.64 -13.82 15.05
CA LYS A 83 3.18 -13.31 13.74
C LYS A 83 3.15 -11.79 13.74
N LEU A 84 4.26 -11.17 14.10
CA LEU A 84 4.38 -9.72 14.10
C LEU A 84 4.81 -9.20 12.73
N VAL A 85 4.22 -8.10 12.32
CA VAL A 85 4.57 -7.37 11.11
C VAL A 85 5.22 -6.04 11.48
N LEU A 86 6.18 -5.62 10.66
CA LEU A 86 6.82 -4.32 10.80
C LEU A 86 5.83 -3.23 10.40
N ASP A 87 5.62 -2.27 11.28
CA ASP A 87 4.81 -1.08 11.03
C ASP A 87 5.69 0.15 10.85
N HIS A 88 5.29 1.04 9.96
CA HIS A 88 6.00 2.28 9.67
C HIS A 88 5.03 3.37 9.22
N CYS A 89 5.42 4.61 9.39
CA CYS A 89 4.70 5.74 8.83
C CYS A 89 4.84 5.75 7.31
N HIS A 90 3.72 5.74 6.59
CA HIS A 90 3.72 5.71 5.13
C HIS A 90 4.16 7.02 4.48
N ASP A 91 4.06 8.14 5.19
CA ASP A 91 4.47 9.45 4.68
C ASP A 91 5.97 9.71 4.87
N THR A 92 6.50 9.34 6.03
CA THR A 92 7.91 9.59 6.39
C THR A 92 8.80 8.38 6.18
N GLU A 93 8.22 7.19 5.97
CA GLU A 93 8.92 5.90 5.87
C GLU A 93 9.79 5.60 7.10
N VAL A 94 9.35 6.05 8.28
CA VAL A 94 10.02 5.80 9.56
C VAL A 94 9.35 4.63 10.28
N PHE A 95 10.17 3.73 10.82
CA PHE A 95 9.71 2.62 11.66
C PHE A 95 8.93 3.13 12.87
N ARG A 96 7.78 2.51 13.17
CA ARG A 96 6.96 2.80 14.34
C ARG A 96 7.00 1.69 15.38
N GLY A 97 6.96 0.45 14.95
CA GLY A 97 6.94 -0.69 15.88
C GLY A 97 6.58 -2.01 15.20
N TRP A 98 6.30 -3.01 16.02
CA TRP A 98 5.86 -4.34 15.60
C TRP A 98 4.43 -4.57 16.03
N LEU A 99 3.57 -4.88 15.08
CA LEU A 99 2.14 -5.08 15.31
C LEU A 99 1.70 -6.48 14.91
N CYS A 100 0.67 -7.00 15.59
CA CYS A 100 -0.05 -8.15 15.06
C CYS A 100 -0.82 -7.77 13.79
N PRO A 101 -1.10 -8.72 12.88
CA PRO A 101 -1.82 -8.42 11.65
C PRO A 101 -3.17 -7.71 11.84
N PRO A 102 -4.02 -8.07 12.82
CA PRO A 102 -5.26 -7.33 13.07
C PRO A 102 -5.06 -5.86 13.44
N CYS A 103 -4.12 -5.53 14.31
CA CYS A 103 -3.84 -4.14 14.67
C CYS A 103 -3.28 -3.34 13.50
N ASN A 104 -2.35 -3.93 12.74
CA ASN A 104 -1.79 -3.29 11.55
C ASN A 104 -2.87 -2.99 10.50
N LEU A 105 -3.75 -3.96 10.25
CA LEU A 105 -4.88 -3.78 9.33
C LEU A 105 -5.87 -2.72 9.87
N GLY A 106 -6.24 -2.79 11.14
CA GLY A 106 -7.20 -1.89 11.76
C GLY A 106 -6.76 -0.43 11.71
N ILE A 107 -5.52 -0.14 12.05
CA ILE A 107 -4.94 1.21 11.95
C ILE A 107 -4.96 1.69 10.50
N GLY A 108 -4.58 0.86 9.55
CA GLY A 108 -4.58 1.20 8.13
C GLY A 108 -5.99 1.50 7.58
N VAL A 109 -6.98 0.70 7.96
CA VAL A 109 -8.40 0.90 7.55
C VAL A 109 -8.97 2.19 8.12
N LEU A 110 -8.55 2.60 9.33
CA LEU A 110 -8.93 3.87 9.95
C LEU A 110 -8.14 5.07 9.43
N GLY A 111 -7.38 4.90 8.35
CA GLY A 111 -6.68 5.97 7.66
C GLY A 111 -5.22 6.18 8.04
N ASP A 112 -4.67 5.34 8.92
CA ASP A 112 -3.27 5.41 9.37
C ASP A 112 -2.88 6.77 9.97
N THR A 113 -3.83 7.46 10.61
CA THR A 113 -3.68 8.78 11.19
C THR A 113 -4.23 8.86 12.61
N LEU A 114 -3.69 9.78 13.40
CA LEU A 114 -4.22 10.09 14.73
C LEU A 114 -5.68 10.54 14.65
N GLU A 115 -6.05 11.31 13.63
CA GLU A 115 -7.42 11.77 13.41
C GLU A 115 -8.37 10.59 13.17
N GLY A 116 -8.01 9.63 12.33
CA GLY A 116 -8.83 8.44 12.06
C GLY A 116 -9.08 7.61 13.32
N ILE A 117 -8.04 7.41 14.13
CA ILE A 117 -8.16 6.70 15.42
C ILE A 117 -8.99 7.48 16.42
N LYS A 118 -8.79 8.80 16.51
CA LYS A 118 -9.59 9.68 17.38
C LYS A 118 -11.07 9.64 17.01
N ASN A 119 -11.39 9.70 15.73
CA ASN A 119 -12.78 9.58 15.26
C ASN A 119 -13.42 8.25 15.68
N ALA A 120 -12.69 7.15 15.61
CA ALA A 120 -13.16 5.85 16.09
C ALA A 120 -13.38 5.86 17.61
N LEU A 121 -12.46 6.44 18.37
CA LEU A 121 -12.60 6.60 19.82
C LEU A 121 -13.84 7.45 20.17
N ASP A 122 -14.02 8.60 19.53
CA ASP A 122 -15.15 9.50 19.73
C ASP A 122 -16.48 8.80 19.39
N TYR A 123 -16.50 7.99 18.34
CA TYR A 123 -17.66 7.18 17.97
C TYR A 123 -18.04 6.19 19.08
N LEU A 124 -17.06 5.46 19.63
CA LEU A 124 -17.32 4.50 20.71
C LEU A 124 -17.73 5.17 22.02
N ASN A 125 -17.31 6.40 22.27
CA ASN A 125 -17.68 7.16 23.45
C ASN A 125 -19.14 7.67 23.45
N LYS A 126 -19.89 7.44 22.38
CA LYS A 126 -21.34 7.80 22.31
C LYS A 126 -22.23 6.89 23.16
N THR A 127 -21.74 5.77 23.60
CA THR A 127 -22.51 4.78 24.37
C THR A 127 -22.37 4.91 25.88
#